data_aa2e8f076b5df90b1620636ed8c3da9a
#
_entry.id   aa2e8f076b5df90b1620636ed8c3da9a
#
_cell.length_a   1.000
_cell.length_b   1.000
_cell.length_c   1.000
_cell.angle_alpha   90.00
_cell.angle_beta   90.00
_cell.angle_gamma   90.00
#
_symmetry.space_group_name_H-M   'P 1'
#
loop_
_entity.id
_entity.type
_entity.pdbx_description
1 polymer ?
#
loop_
_entity_poly.entity_id
_entity_poly.type
_entity_poly.pdbx_seq_one_letter_code
_entity_poly.pdbx_strand_id
1 'polypeptide(L)'
;EPIWGPMTKSSISYSDSNFFKIDLSQFCEPRIEPEVVVCLKQKPEFNTDNPEISLDWIAPGFEIVDSIYPNWKFSLTDAIASGGLHGSLVVGKKFKVSDDTEKDLIDVKVSLYRNGRLEEEGTGANVLDGPISAIRYLNSGLTKIKNQDPLSAGNIITTGTMTDAKPILSKENWSAKFDGVLQSELNLEFFNKLT
;
A
#
# COMPACT_ATOMS: atom_id res chain seq x y z
N GLU A 1 11.30 -13.11 2.47
CA GLU A 1 10.16 -13.23 1.53
C GLU A 1 9.11 -12.17 1.88
N PRO A 2 8.40 -11.63 0.88
CA PRO A 2 7.29 -10.72 1.12
C PRO A 2 6.20 -11.41 1.93
N ILE A 3 5.55 -10.64 2.80
CA ILE A 3 4.38 -11.08 3.57
C ILE A 3 3.15 -10.34 3.04
N TRP A 4 1.98 -10.89 3.27
CA TRP A 4 0.70 -10.24 2.98
C TRP A 4 -0.30 -10.51 4.09
N GLY A 5 -1.29 -9.65 4.18
CA GLY A 5 -2.39 -9.77 5.12
C GLY A 5 -3.69 -9.26 4.54
N PRO A 6 -4.84 -9.71 5.06
CA PRO A 6 -6.13 -9.21 4.65
C PRO A 6 -6.38 -7.82 5.24
N MET A 7 -6.93 -6.92 4.42
CA MET A 7 -7.47 -5.64 4.85
C MET A 7 -8.99 -5.73 4.99
N THR A 8 -9.57 -4.96 5.90
CA THR A 8 -11.03 -4.83 6.04
C THR A 8 -11.51 -3.54 5.37
N LYS A 9 -12.77 -3.51 4.94
CA LYS A 9 -13.36 -2.30 4.36
C LYS A 9 -13.34 -1.11 5.32
N SER A 10 -13.38 -1.36 6.63
CA SER A 10 -13.37 -0.32 7.66
C SER A 10 -12.00 0.33 7.85
N SER A 11 -10.91 -0.32 7.44
CA SER A 11 -9.56 0.23 7.51
C SER A 11 -9.16 1.01 6.25
N ILE A 12 -10.04 1.10 5.23
CA ILE A 12 -9.73 1.78 3.96
C ILE A 12 -10.53 3.07 3.87
N SER A 13 -9.85 4.17 3.59
CA SER A 13 -10.44 5.50 3.35
C SER A 13 -10.09 6.01 1.97
N TYR A 14 -11.01 6.74 1.33
CA TYR A 14 -10.85 7.29 -0.02
C TYR A 14 -11.03 8.80 -0.01
N SER A 15 -10.26 9.52 -0.82
CA SER A 15 -10.47 10.94 -1.04
C SER A 15 -9.97 11.39 -2.41
N ASP A 16 -10.85 11.98 -3.20
CA ASP A 16 -10.48 12.60 -4.48
C ASP A 16 -9.71 13.93 -4.28
N SER A 17 -9.77 14.53 -3.09
CA SER A 17 -8.98 15.72 -2.74
C SER A 17 -7.53 15.38 -2.36
N ASN A 18 -7.19 14.08 -2.26
CA ASN A 18 -5.87 13.62 -1.82
C ASN A 18 -5.44 14.20 -0.45
N PHE A 19 -6.40 14.50 0.43
CA PHE A 19 -6.11 14.97 1.78
C PHE A 19 -6.87 14.14 2.81
N PHE A 20 -6.14 13.73 3.87
CA PHE A 20 -6.68 12.92 4.96
C PHE A 20 -6.22 13.43 6.32
N LYS A 21 -7.04 13.19 7.34
CA LYS A 21 -6.69 13.37 8.75
C LYS A 21 -6.79 12.03 9.45
N ILE A 22 -5.72 11.62 10.10
CA ILE A 22 -5.59 10.31 10.75
C ILE A 22 -5.42 10.50 12.26
N ASP A 23 -6.30 9.87 13.02
CA ASP A 23 -6.21 9.82 14.47
C ASP A 23 -5.26 8.69 14.89
N LEU A 24 -4.14 9.06 15.50
CA LEU A 24 -3.14 8.09 15.96
C LEU A 24 -3.49 7.42 17.29
N SER A 25 -4.55 7.83 17.97
CA SER A 25 -4.91 7.28 19.29
C SER A 25 -5.27 5.79 19.26
N GLN A 26 -5.55 5.24 18.08
CA GLN A 26 -5.89 3.84 17.87
C GLN A 26 -4.70 2.95 17.46
N PHE A 27 -3.52 3.52 17.28
CA PHE A 27 -2.31 2.80 16.87
C PHE A 27 -1.30 2.70 18.02
N CYS A 28 -0.44 1.68 17.98
CA CYS A 28 0.60 1.44 18.97
C CYS A 28 1.92 2.10 18.56
N GLU A 29 2.54 1.63 17.50
CA GLU A 29 3.81 2.15 16.96
C GLU A 29 3.68 2.34 15.44
N PRO A 30 2.87 3.32 14.97
CA PRO A 30 2.55 3.45 13.56
C PRO A 30 3.73 3.94 12.71
N ARG A 31 3.79 3.43 11.47
CA ARG A 31 4.69 3.91 10.42
C ARG A 31 3.91 4.15 9.13
N ILE A 32 4.45 5.03 8.29
CA ILE A 32 3.85 5.41 7.00
C ILE A 32 4.64 4.81 5.84
N GLU A 33 3.90 4.29 4.87
CA GLU A 33 4.41 3.66 3.66
C GLU A 33 3.68 4.20 2.42
N PRO A 34 4.36 4.94 1.53
CA PRO A 34 3.78 5.34 0.26
C PRO A 34 3.76 4.14 -0.69
N GLU A 35 2.60 3.85 -1.27
CA GLU A 35 2.36 2.67 -2.08
C GLU A 35 1.57 2.94 -3.35
N VAL A 36 1.70 2.03 -4.32
CA VAL A 36 0.75 1.89 -5.41
C VAL A 36 -0.41 1.04 -4.93
N VAL A 37 -1.64 1.54 -5.13
CA VAL A 37 -2.88 0.81 -4.86
C VAL A 37 -3.54 0.46 -6.18
N VAL A 38 -3.99 -0.76 -6.31
CA VAL A 38 -4.68 -1.23 -7.51
C VAL A 38 -6.03 -1.85 -7.17
N CYS A 39 -6.93 -1.83 -8.15
CA CYS A 39 -8.17 -2.60 -8.12
C CYS A 39 -8.17 -3.59 -9.28
N LEU A 40 -8.46 -4.85 -9.00
CA LEU A 40 -8.55 -5.87 -10.04
C LEU A 40 -9.85 -5.73 -10.84
N LYS A 41 -9.75 -5.77 -12.15
CA LYS A 41 -10.90 -5.80 -13.08
C LYS A 41 -11.51 -7.19 -13.18
N GLN A 42 -10.67 -8.21 -13.12
CA GLN A 42 -11.06 -9.61 -13.20
C GLN A 42 -10.16 -10.49 -12.33
N LYS A 43 -10.58 -11.73 -12.13
CA LYS A 43 -9.80 -12.75 -11.45
C LYS A 43 -8.56 -13.08 -12.27
N PRO A 44 -7.35 -13.05 -11.66
CA PRO A 44 -6.15 -13.53 -12.34
C PRO A 44 -6.22 -15.03 -12.63
N GLU A 45 -5.54 -15.50 -13.67
CA GLU A 45 -5.41 -16.92 -13.94
C GLU A 45 -4.53 -17.61 -12.90
N PHE A 46 -4.94 -18.81 -12.46
CA PHE A 46 -4.24 -19.54 -11.39
C PHE A 46 -3.19 -20.56 -11.88
N ASN A 47 -3.26 -20.97 -13.14
CA ASN A 47 -2.50 -22.10 -13.66
C ASN A 47 -1.29 -21.68 -14.50
N THR A 48 -0.81 -20.47 -14.35
CA THR A 48 0.35 -19.95 -15.07
C THR A 48 1.33 -19.30 -14.11
N ASP A 49 2.63 -19.43 -14.38
CA ASP A 49 3.70 -18.82 -13.58
C ASP A 49 3.72 -17.29 -13.73
N ASN A 50 3.12 -16.77 -14.79
CA ASN A 50 3.06 -15.34 -15.09
C ASN A 50 1.64 -14.94 -15.55
N PRO A 51 0.63 -14.92 -14.64
CA PRO A 51 -0.73 -14.58 -14.99
C PRO A 51 -0.83 -13.12 -15.46
N GLU A 52 -1.68 -12.90 -16.45
CA GLU A 52 -2.07 -11.54 -16.83
C GLU A 52 -2.85 -10.90 -15.66
N ILE A 53 -2.44 -9.71 -15.24
CA ILE A 53 -3.10 -8.94 -14.21
C ILE A 53 -3.91 -7.82 -14.86
N SER A 54 -5.22 -8.02 -14.90
CA SER A 54 -6.15 -7.03 -15.45
C SER A 54 -6.63 -6.09 -14.35
N LEU A 55 -6.36 -4.80 -14.52
CA LEU A 55 -6.69 -3.74 -13.57
C LEU A 55 -7.91 -2.94 -14.02
N ASP A 56 -8.73 -2.50 -13.06
CA ASP A 56 -9.83 -1.55 -13.25
C ASP A 56 -9.35 -0.10 -13.10
N TRP A 57 -8.59 0.14 -12.03
CA TRP A 57 -7.93 1.42 -11.77
C TRP A 57 -6.67 1.24 -10.92
N ILE A 58 -5.85 2.29 -10.92
CA ILE A 58 -4.67 2.45 -10.07
C ILE A 58 -4.78 3.75 -9.28
N ALA A 59 -4.12 3.85 -8.13
CA ALA A 59 -4.12 5.06 -7.31
C ALA A 59 -2.84 5.16 -6.48
N PRO A 60 -2.41 6.36 -6.09
CA PRO A 60 -1.47 6.54 -5.02
C PRO A 60 -2.14 6.20 -3.69
N GLY A 61 -1.40 5.63 -2.76
CA GLY A 61 -1.89 5.36 -1.41
C GLY A 61 -0.83 5.58 -0.35
N PHE A 62 -1.30 5.65 0.90
CA PHE A 62 -0.47 5.45 2.05
C PHE A 62 -1.03 4.28 2.87
N GLU A 63 -0.22 3.30 3.12
CA GLU A 63 -0.48 2.36 4.19
C GLU A 63 0.10 2.88 5.50
N ILE A 64 -0.71 2.83 6.55
CA ILE A 64 -0.25 3.03 7.92
C ILE A 64 -0.13 1.64 8.51
N VAL A 65 1.10 1.17 8.61
CA VAL A 65 1.41 -0.09 9.27
C VAL A 65 1.62 0.16 10.77
N ASP A 66 1.18 -0.78 11.60
CA ASP A 66 1.21 -0.63 13.05
C ASP A 66 1.75 -1.88 13.73
N SER A 67 2.78 -1.71 14.56
CA SER A 67 3.32 -2.80 15.33
C SER A 67 2.77 -2.81 16.75
N ILE A 68 2.07 -3.88 17.11
CA ILE A 68 1.70 -4.17 18.50
C ILE A 68 2.89 -4.72 19.31
N TYR A 69 4.00 -5.02 18.64
CA TYR A 69 5.21 -5.56 19.24
C TYR A 69 6.18 -4.41 19.55
N PRO A 70 6.62 -4.25 20.81
CA PRO A 70 7.44 -3.11 21.21
C PRO A 70 8.72 -2.96 20.40
N ASN A 71 9.03 -1.73 19.99
CA ASN A 71 10.22 -1.35 19.22
C ASN A 71 10.35 -2.10 17.88
N TRP A 72 9.22 -2.49 17.28
CA TRP A 72 9.19 -3.23 15.99
C TRP A 72 10.01 -4.52 16.01
N LYS A 73 10.06 -5.21 17.17
CA LYS A 73 10.77 -6.48 17.32
C LYS A 73 9.79 -7.64 17.31
N PHE A 74 9.69 -8.31 16.19
CA PHE A 74 8.79 -9.43 15.96
C PHE A 74 9.42 -10.46 15.01
N SER A 75 8.93 -11.68 15.05
CA SER A 75 9.24 -12.73 14.09
C SER A 75 8.35 -12.65 12.84
N LEU A 76 8.72 -13.36 11.79
CA LEU A 76 7.85 -13.49 10.61
C LEU A 76 6.46 -14.04 10.97
N THR A 77 6.41 -15.00 11.90
CA THR A 77 5.14 -15.59 12.36
C THR A 77 4.27 -14.55 13.07
N ASP A 78 4.86 -13.69 13.88
CA ASP A 78 4.14 -12.60 14.55
C ASP A 78 3.56 -11.60 13.53
N ALA A 79 4.35 -11.21 12.51
CA ALA A 79 3.90 -10.32 11.45
C ALA A 79 2.71 -10.92 10.67
N ILE A 80 2.77 -12.21 10.32
CA ILE A 80 1.66 -12.92 9.66
C ILE A 80 0.43 -12.99 10.58
N ALA A 81 0.62 -13.33 11.85
CA ALA A 81 -0.47 -13.44 12.83
C ALA A 81 -1.17 -12.09 13.08
N SER A 82 -0.46 -10.98 12.94
CA SER A 82 -1.02 -9.62 13.04
C SER A 82 -1.55 -9.05 11.71
N GLY A 83 -1.78 -9.90 10.70
CA GLY A 83 -2.35 -9.49 9.42
C GLY A 83 -1.42 -8.66 8.54
N GLY A 84 -0.10 -8.93 8.60
CA GLY A 84 0.90 -8.18 7.83
C GLY A 84 1.19 -6.79 8.40
N LEU A 85 0.87 -6.57 9.69
CA LEU A 85 1.01 -5.28 10.38
C LEU A 85 0.08 -4.18 9.83
N HIS A 86 -0.94 -4.54 9.04
CA HIS A 86 -1.87 -3.56 8.49
C HIS A 86 -2.64 -2.83 9.58
N GLY A 87 -2.59 -1.49 9.56
CA GLY A 87 -3.38 -0.63 10.44
C GLY A 87 -4.47 0.12 9.69
N SER A 88 -4.12 0.87 8.65
CA SER A 88 -5.05 1.66 7.85
C SER A 88 -4.50 1.92 6.45
N LEU A 89 -5.37 2.02 5.46
CA LEU A 89 -5.05 2.43 4.10
C LEU A 89 -5.82 3.68 3.71
N VAL A 90 -5.12 4.67 3.19
CA VAL A 90 -5.74 5.81 2.50
C VAL A 90 -5.45 5.71 1.01
N VAL A 91 -6.48 5.89 0.20
CA VAL A 91 -6.44 5.79 -1.25
C VAL A 91 -6.78 7.14 -1.85
N GLY A 92 -5.86 7.71 -2.59
CA GLY A 92 -6.03 8.97 -3.29
C GLY A 92 -6.84 8.84 -4.57
N LYS A 93 -6.74 9.87 -5.42
CA LYS A 93 -7.42 9.93 -6.70
C LYS A 93 -7.10 8.72 -7.57
N LYS A 94 -8.13 8.12 -8.14
CA LYS A 94 -8.01 6.98 -9.07
C LYS A 94 -7.61 7.44 -10.47
N PHE A 95 -6.76 6.65 -11.11
CA PHE A 95 -6.34 6.84 -12.49
C PHE A 95 -6.80 5.65 -13.34
N LYS A 96 -7.05 5.93 -14.62
CA LYS A 96 -7.37 4.90 -15.60
C LYS A 96 -6.13 4.11 -15.97
N VAL A 97 -6.32 2.84 -16.28
CA VAL A 97 -5.27 1.95 -16.81
C VAL A 97 -5.18 2.04 -18.32
N SER A 98 -4.00 1.75 -18.84
CA SER A 98 -3.68 1.59 -20.27
C SER A 98 -2.94 0.27 -20.48
N ASP A 99 -2.67 -0.08 -21.73
CA ASP A 99 -1.92 -1.31 -22.06
C ASP A 99 -0.47 -1.25 -21.54
N ASP A 100 0.08 -0.05 -21.37
CA ASP A 100 1.44 0.17 -20.85
C ASP A 100 1.50 0.28 -19.33
N THR A 101 0.38 0.18 -18.60
CA THR A 101 0.30 0.46 -17.15
C THR A 101 1.29 -0.37 -16.34
N GLU A 102 1.52 -1.64 -16.66
CA GLU A 102 2.48 -2.48 -15.94
C GLU A 102 3.89 -1.88 -15.99
N LYS A 103 4.33 -1.47 -17.18
CA LYS A 103 5.64 -0.83 -17.38
C LYS A 103 5.71 0.52 -16.70
N ASP A 104 4.65 1.32 -16.87
CA ASP A 104 4.59 2.67 -16.30
C ASP A 104 4.63 2.64 -14.77
N LEU A 105 4.05 1.62 -14.14
CA LEU A 105 4.08 1.46 -12.69
C LEU A 105 5.48 1.12 -12.14
N ILE A 106 6.34 0.46 -12.90
CA ILE A 106 7.74 0.22 -12.54
C ILE A 106 8.50 1.55 -12.46
N ASP A 107 8.21 2.47 -13.39
CA ASP A 107 8.88 3.76 -13.53
C ASP A 107 8.27 4.87 -12.65
N VAL A 108 7.15 4.61 -11.94
CA VAL A 108 6.59 5.57 -10.97
C VAL A 108 7.64 5.95 -9.95
N LYS A 109 7.77 7.26 -9.72
CA LYS A 109 8.62 7.80 -8.64
C LYS A 109 7.77 8.34 -7.52
N VAL A 110 8.27 8.26 -6.32
CA VAL A 110 7.68 8.87 -5.13
C VAL A 110 8.73 9.66 -4.37
N SER A 111 8.38 10.88 -3.97
CA SER A 111 9.15 11.68 -3.02
C SER A 111 8.31 11.86 -1.76
N LEU A 112 8.79 11.33 -0.64
CA LEU A 112 8.12 11.34 0.67
C LEU A 112 8.63 12.51 1.49
N TYR A 113 7.71 13.31 2.02
CA TYR A 113 8.03 14.52 2.82
C TYR A 113 7.38 14.42 4.20
N ARG A 114 8.11 14.90 5.22
CA ARG A 114 7.63 15.16 6.57
C ARG A 114 7.76 16.64 6.91
N ASN A 115 6.65 17.30 7.25
CA ASN A 115 6.60 18.73 7.56
C ASN A 115 7.27 19.59 6.48
N GLY A 116 7.08 19.23 5.19
CA GLY A 116 7.65 19.91 4.04
C GLY A 116 9.13 19.61 3.75
N ARG A 117 9.78 18.76 4.55
CA ARG A 117 11.16 18.33 4.32
C ARG A 117 11.18 16.95 3.67
N LEU A 118 11.97 16.80 2.60
CA LEU A 118 12.19 15.52 1.95
C LEU A 118 12.84 14.53 2.93
N GLU A 119 12.19 13.37 3.11
CA GLU A 119 12.66 12.25 3.92
C GLU A 119 13.30 11.17 3.07
N GLU A 120 12.65 10.80 1.96
CA GLU A 120 13.13 9.72 1.10
C GLU A 120 12.49 9.79 -0.29
N GLU A 121 13.16 9.16 -1.25
CA GLU A 121 12.65 8.94 -2.60
C GLU A 121 12.67 7.46 -2.92
N GLY A 122 11.69 7.01 -3.70
CA GLY A 122 11.58 5.63 -4.14
C GLY A 122 10.97 5.51 -5.53
N THR A 123 10.94 4.29 -6.02
CA THR A 123 10.36 3.97 -7.33
C THR A 123 9.51 2.71 -7.26
N GLY A 124 8.63 2.51 -8.25
CA GLY A 124 7.86 1.28 -8.37
C GLY A 124 8.74 0.03 -8.47
N ALA A 125 9.95 0.14 -9.03
CA ALA A 125 10.90 -0.96 -9.11
C ALA A 125 11.39 -1.47 -7.74
N ASN A 126 11.26 -0.68 -6.67
CA ASN A 126 11.63 -1.11 -5.32
C ASN A 126 10.67 -2.19 -4.77
N VAL A 127 9.51 -2.35 -5.39
CA VAL A 127 8.46 -3.30 -4.98
C VAL A 127 8.57 -4.58 -5.81
N LEU A 128 9.39 -5.54 -5.40
CA LEU A 128 9.55 -6.85 -6.10
C LEU A 128 9.71 -6.73 -7.62
N ASP A 129 10.55 -5.81 -8.07
CA ASP A 129 10.76 -5.50 -9.50
C ASP A 129 9.53 -4.87 -10.19
N GLY A 130 8.54 -4.42 -9.44
CA GLY A 130 7.37 -3.70 -9.89
C GLY A 130 6.07 -4.10 -9.17
N PRO A 131 5.11 -3.18 -9.06
CA PRO A 131 3.83 -3.41 -8.39
C PRO A 131 3.05 -4.61 -8.90
N ILE A 132 3.07 -4.88 -10.21
CA ILE A 132 2.37 -6.03 -10.80
C ILE A 132 3.07 -7.35 -10.43
N SER A 133 4.40 -7.35 -10.29
CA SER A 133 5.14 -8.52 -9.80
C SER A 133 4.72 -8.90 -8.38
N ALA A 134 4.47 -7.91 -7.51
CA ALA A 134 3.96 -8.16 -6.16
C ALA A 134 2.56 -8.84 -6.19
N ILE A 135 1.68 -8.42 -7.10
CA ILE A 135 0.36 -9.05 -7.27
C ILE A 135 0.49 -10.49 -7.77
N ARG A 136 1.39 -10.76 -8.73
CA ARG A 136 1.67 -12.12 -9.20
C ARG A 136 2.21 -13.01 -8.08
N TYR A 137 3.10 -12.46 -7.26
CA TYR A 137 3.62 -13.14 -6.08
C TYR A 137 2.51 -13.49 -5.09
N LEU A 138 1.66 -12.53 -4.74
CA LEU A 138 0.49 -12.73 -3.88
C LEU A 138 -0.44 -13.81 -4.48
N ASN A 139 -0.80 -13.71 -5.76
CA ASN A 139 -1.65 -14.68 -6.44
C ASN A 139 -1.07 -16.10 -6.35
N SER A 140 0.23 -16.25 -6.65
CA SER A 140 0.93 -17.53 -6.53
C SER A 140 0.95 -18.06 -5.09
N GLY A 141 1.10 -17.19 -4.09
CA GLY A 141 1.05 -17.56 -2.67
C GLY A 141 -0.32 -18.08 -2.25
N LEU A 142 -1.38 -17.35 -2.60
CA LEU A 142 -2.76 -17.71 -2.26
C LEU A 142 -3.19 -19.05 -2.85
N THR A 143 -2.73 -19.39 -4.08
CA THR A 143 -3.04 -20.68 -4.72
C THR A 143 -2.47 -21.88 -3.96
N LYS A 144 -1.42 -21.69 -3.17
CA LYS A 144 -0.76 -22.76 -2.39
C LYS A 144 -1.40 -22.99 -1.03
N ILE A 145 -2.27 -22.08 -0.58
CA ILE A 145 -2.92 -22.17 0.73
C ILE A 145 -4.29 -22.82 0.57
N LYS A 146 -4.51 -23.96 1.24
CA LYS A 146 -5.82 -24.63 1.27
C LYS A 146 -6.90 -23.74 1.89
N ASN A 147 -8.07 -23.69 1.28
CA ASN A 147 -9.24 -22.94 1.75
C ASN A 147 -9.03 -21.39 1.83
N GLN A 148 -8.04 -20.87 1.12
CA GLN A 148 -7.87 -19.44 0.97
C GLN A 148 -8.70 -18.97 -0.24
N ASP A 149 -9.42 -17.85 -0.06
CA ASP A 149 -10.14 -17.22 -1.17
C ASP A 149 -9.17 -16.67 -2.20
N PRO A 150 -9.37 -16.99 -3.48
CA PRO A 150 -8.54 -16.47 -4.53
C PRO A 150 -8.81 -14.98 -4.75
N LEU A 151 -7.84 -14.29 -5.38
CA LEU A 151 -8.07 -12.94 -5.87
C LEU A 151 -9.25 -12.90 -6.86
N SER A 152 -10.03 -11.84 -6.81
CA SER A 152 -11.24 -11.68 -7.63
C SER A 152 -11.40 -10.25 -8.12
N ALA A 153 -12.31 -10.03 -9.08
CA ALA A 153 -12.68 -8.70 -9.53
C ALA A 153 -13.13 -7.83 -8.34
N GLY A 154 -12.70 -6.57 -8.34
CA GLY A 154 -12.97 -5.61 -7.28
C GLY A 154 -12.09 -5.73 -6.04
N ASN A 155 -11.18 -6.72 -5.96
CA ASN A 155 -10.19 -6.72 -4.90
C ASN A 155 -9.26 -5.53 -5.02
N ILE A 156 -9.00 -4.90 -3.87
CA ILE A 156 -8.06 -3.79 -3.74
C ILE A 156 -6.81 -4.34 -3.09
N ILE A 157 -5.66 -4.01 -3.67
CA ILE A 157 -4.36 -4.51 -3.25
C ILE A 157 -3.42 -3.33 -3.11
N THR A 158 -2.75 -3.23 -1.96
CA THR A 158 -1.52 -2.46 -1.79
C THR A 158 -0.36 -3.34 -2.22
N THR A 159 0.59 -2.76 -2.94
CA THR A 159 1.62 -3.57 -3.61
C THR A 159 2.92 -3.69 -2.83
N GLY A 160 3.03 -2.96 -1.75
CA GLY A 160 4.23 -2.84 -0.92
C GLY A 160 4.85 -1.45 -1.02
N THR A 161 5.56 -1.07 0.03
CA THR A 161 6.13 0.27 0.11
C THR A 161 7.23 0.52 -0.91
N MET A 162 7.26 1.72 -1.47
CA MET A 162 8.32 2.18 -2.38
C MET A 162 9.51 2.82 -1.66
N THR A 163 9.37 3.10 -0.35
CA THR A 163 10.41 3.65 0.54
C THR A 163 10.50 2.80 1.82
N ASP A 164 11.38 3.18 2.74
CA ASP A 164 11.34 2.60 4.10
C ASP A 164 10.08 3.06 4.86
N ALA A 165 9.55 2.19 5.70
CA ALA A 165 8.47 2.53 6.63
C ALA A 165 8.94 3.53 7.69
N LYS A 166 8.44 4.77 7.66
CA LYS A 166 8.89 5.85 8.56
C LYS A 166 7.96 5.99 9.76
N PRO A 167 8.51 6.08 11.01
CA PRO A 167 7.69 6.30 12.19
C PRO A 167 6.96 7.64 12.13
N ILE A 168 5.69 7.64 12.59
CA ILE A 168 4.79 8.78 12.59
C ILE A 168 4.57 9.29 14.00
N LEU A 169 4.54 10.61 14.16
CA LEU A 169 4.19 11.27 15.41
C LEU A 169 2.96 12.18 15.25
N SER A 170 2.25 12.40 16.35
CA SER A 170 1.13 13.35 16.37
C SER A 170 1.60 14.77 16.01
N LYS A 171 0.75 15.51 15.27
CA LYS A 171 0.99 16.87 14.76
C LYS A 171 2.01 16.92 13.61
N GLU A 172 2.41 15.80 13.05
CA GLU A 172 3.16 15.79 11.81
C GLU A 172 2.23 15.87 10.59
N ASN A 173 2.74 16.53 9.55
CA ASN A 173 2.16 16.52 8.22
C ASN A 173 3.08 15.73 7.30
N TRP A 174 2.49 14.76 6.62
CA TRP A 174 3.21 13.96 5.64
C TRP A 174 2.62 14.15 4.26
N SER A 175 3.46 14.21 3.24
CA SER A 175 3.00 14.15 1.86
C SER A 175 3.88 13.23 1.03
N ALA A 176 3.25 12.61 0.03
CA ALA A 176 3.96 11.87 -1.01
C ALA A 176 3.61 12.47 -2.37
N LYS A 177 4.62 12.89 -3.09
CA LYS A 177 4.50 13.34 -4.46
C LYS A 177 4.84 12.18 -5.37
N PHE A 178 3.85 11.74 -6.14
CA PHE A 178 3.98 10.70 -7.14
C PHE A 178 4.16 11.34 -8.52
N ASP A 179 5.13 10.85 -9.28
CA ASP A 179 5.36 11.23 -10.66
C ASP A 179 5.09 10.03 -11.60
N GLY A 180 4.96 10.28 -12.89
CA GLY A 180 4.61 9.27 -13.89
C GLY A 180 3.12 9.04 -14.01
N VAL A 181 2.69 7.80 -14.21
CA VAL A 181 1.28 7.44 -14.44
C VAL A 181 0.35 7.77 -13.25
N LEU A 182 0.90 7.96 -12.06
CA LEU A 182 0.19 8.36 -10.83
C LEU A 182 0.40 9.83 -10.47
N GLN A 183 0.72 10.70 -11.42
CA GLN A 183 1.07 12.10 -11.15
C GLN A 183 0.04 12.80 -10.25
N SER A 184 0.39 12.93 -8.98
CA SER A 184 -0.44 13.50 -7.92
C SER A 184 0.38 13.74 -6.65
N GLU A 185 -0.20 14.46 -5.71
CA GLU A 185 0.34 14.61 -4.37
C GLU A 185 -0.73 14.19 -3.36
N LEU A 186 -0.35 13.31 -2.43
CA LEU A 186 -1.19 12.79 -1.36
C LEU A 186 -0.72 13.37 -0.02
N ASN A 187 -1.64 13.92 0.76
CA ASN A 187 -1.32 14.66 1.98
C ASN A 187 -2.06 14.08 3.20
N LEU A 188 -1.34 13.88 4.31
CA LEU A 188 -1.85 13.39 5.58
C LEU A 188 -1.49 14.33 6.72
N GLU A 189 -2.47 14.62 7.56
CA GLU A 189 -2.30 15.30 8.85
C GLU A 189 -2.57 14.29 9.97
N PHE A 190 -1.61 14.11 10.85
CA PHE A 190 -1.72 13.21 11.99
C PHE A 190 -2.06 13.96 13.28
N PHE A 191 -3.01 13.45 14.04
CA PHE A 191 -3.43 14.03 15.32
C PHE A 191 -3.74 12.93 16.34
N ASN A 192 -3.77 13.29 17.60
CA ASN A 192 -4.34 12.45 18.66
C ASN A 192 -5.65 13.09 19.10
N LYS A 193 -6.73 12.31 19.07
CA LYS A 193 -7.98 12.74 19.68
C LYS A 193 -7.76 12.91 21.18
N LEU A 194 -8.08 14.09 21.71
CA LEU A 194 -8.08 14.30 23.15
C LEU A 194 -9.17 13.42 23.77
N THR A 195 -8.77 12.51 24.66
CA THR A 195 -9.67 11.68 25.46
C THR A 195 -10.38 12.52 26.52
#